data_c6a0f1e01c77bdd61a580d1975d7878e
#
_entry.id   c6a0f1e01c77bdd61a580d1975d7878e
#
_cell.length_a   1.000
_cell.length_b   1.000
_cell.length_c   1.000
_cell.angle_alpha   90.00
_cell.angle_beta   90.00
_cell.angle_gamma   90.00
#
_symmetry.space_group_name_H-M   'P 1'
#
loop_
_entity.id
_entity.type
_entity.pdbx_description
1 polymer ?
#
loop_
_entity_poly.entity_id
_entity_poly.type
_entity_poly.pdbx_seq_one_letter_code
_entity_poly.pdbx_strand_id
1 'polypeptide(L)'
;MTNKNNILKFIEYIDSLDKDVIKCEICNTFDLCSPNESKEKFSMLFKNVNDKCYCLNCYNQYLALTKSNNVESKDENNKRPNKSQYYLNIAKVVASRSTCLRRKYGAIIVKDDSIISTGYNGSPRGTKNCIDLNECRREKLNIPRGQCYEMCRSIHAEQNCIINAKRSDMIGSTLYLYGMNANDDSLIENLDSCQLCKKMIINAGIEKVVLPEAKNKYKVIDVKSWVDNDETLTNKFGY
;
A
#
# COMPACT_ATOMS: atom_id res chain seq x y z
N MET A 1 -3.64 34.11 -26.79
CA MET A 1 -4.86 33.54 -27.38
C MET A 1 -4.69 33.01 -28.83
N THR A 2 -3.55 33.19 -29.46
CA THR A 2 -3.31 32.85 -30.89
C THR A 2 -2.89 31.39 -31.17
N ASN A 3 -2.57 30.59 -30.13
CA ASN A 3 -1.99 29.27 -30.36
C ASN A 3 -3.03 28.11 -30.44
N LYS A 4 -4.18 28.25 -29.79
CA LYS A 4 -5.22 27.19 -29.78
C LYS A 4 -5.95 27.04 -31.12
N ASN A 5 -6.24 28.16 -31.82
CA ASN A 5 -6.97 28.14 -33.11
C ASN A 5 -6.12 27.59 -34.25
N ASN A 6 -4.78 27.79 -34.18
CA ASN A 6 -3.88 27.25 -35.20
C ASN A 6 -3.69 25.72 -35.02
N ILE A 7 -3.72 25.24 -33.80
CA ILE A 7 -3.63 23.79 -33.48
C ILE A 7 -4.89 23.07 -33.95
N LEU A 8 -6.08 23.62 -33.71
CA LEU A 8 -7.34 23.02 -34.16
C LEU A 8 -7.42 22.93 -35.68
N LYS A 9 -7.06 23.99 -36.42
CA LYS A 9 -7.01 23.96 -37.87
C LYS A 9 -5.99 22.99 -38.45
N PHE A 10 -4.89 22.77 -37.72
CA PHE A 10 -3.86 21.83 -38.12
C PHE A 10 -4.31 20.37 -37.85
N ILE A 11 -5.05 20.12 -36.78
CA ILE A 11 -5.68 18.83 -36.49
C ILE A 11 -6.72 18.48 -37.58
N GLU A 12 -7.61 19.41 -37.92
CA GLU A 12 -8.59 19.24 -39.02
C GLU A 12 -7.92 18.95 -40.38
N TYR A 13 -6.78 19.60 -40.65
CA TYR A 13 -5.99 19.33 -41.86
C TYR A 13 -5.37 17.94 -41.83
N ILE A 14 -4.89 17.47 -40.72
CA ILE A 14 -4.26 16.15 -40.53
C ILE A 14 -5.30 15.03 -40.65
N ASP A 15 -6.47 15.18 -40.03
CA ASP A 15 -7.59 14.23 -40.19
C ASP A 15 -8.02 14.04 -41.63
N SER A 16 -7.72 15.02 -42.50
CA SER A 16 -7.98 14.96 -43.95
C SER A 16 -6.92 14.21 -44.77
N LEU A 17 -5.77 13.85 -44.17
CA LEU A 17 -4.57 13.34 -44.88
C LEU A 17 -4.44 11.81 -44.92
N ASP A 18 -5.39 11.05 -44.41
CA ASP A 18 -5.35 9.56 -44.39
C ASP A 18 -4.01 9.00 -43.90
N LYS A 19 -3.44 9.64 -42.86
CA LYS A 19 -2.19 9.28 -42.22
C LYS A 19 -2.40 9.07 -40.72
N ASP A 20 -1.76 8.06 -40.17
CA ASP A 20 -1.76 7.82 -38.72
C ASP A 20 -1.03 8.95 -37.99
N VAL A 21 -1.77 9.70 -37.18
CA VAL A 21 -1.24 10.77 -36.31
C VAL A 21 -0.99 10.24 -34.92
N ILE A 22 0.26 10.29 -34.50
CA ILE A 22 0.65 9.91 -33.14
C ILE A 22 0.77 11.18 -32.31
N LYS A 23 0.00 11.22 -31.22
CA LYS A 23 -0.11 12.37 -30.33
C LYS A 23 0.37 12.06 -28.93
N CYS A 24 1.15 12.97 -28.35
CA CYS A 24 1.53 12.86 -26.94
C CYS A 24 0.35 13.24 -26.02
N GLU A 25 0.00 12.39 -25.09
CA GLU A 25 -1.10 12.58 -24.13
C GLU A 25 -0.93 13.78 -23.19
N ILE A 26 0.30 14.27 -23.01
CA ILE A 26 0.58 15.37 -22.07
C ILE A 26 0.67 16.71 -22.78
N CYS A 27 1.61 16.87 -23.73
CA CYS A 27 1.89 18.16 -24.36
C CYS A 27 1.21 18.37 -25.69
N ASN A 28 0.45 17.38 -26.18
CA ASN A 28 -0.18 17.37 -27.49
C ASN A 28 0.79 17.53 -28.67
N THR A 29 2.08 17.30 -28.46
CA THR A 29 3.04 17.20 -29.57
C THR A 29 2.71 15.98 -30.40
N PHE A 30 2.73 16.10 -31.70
CA PHE A 30 2.41 15.04 -32.63
C PHE A 30 3.45 14.93 -33.74
N ASP A 31 3.56 13.76 -34.35
CA ASP A 31 4.33 13.49 -35.55
C ASP A 31 3.49 12.70 -36.54
N LEU A 32 3.76 12.89 -37.83
CA LEU A 32 3.10 12.20 -38.91
C LEU A 32 3.89 10.96 -39.28
N CYS A 33 3.33 9.79 -39.02
CA CYS A 33 3.90 8.53 -39.48
C CYS A 33 3.11 8.01 -40.69
N SER A 34 3.81 7.71 -41.80
CA SER A 34 3.20 6.93 -42.86
C SER A 34 3.14 5.45 -42.42
N PRO A 35 2.14 4.66 -42.83
CA PRO A 35 1.99 3.25 -42.43
C PRO A 35 3.21 2.36 -42.71
N ASN A 36 4.11 2.81 -43.60
CA ASN A 36 5.33 2.10 -43.99
C ASN A 36 6.63 2.67 -43.38
N GLU A 37 6.58 3.77 -42.65
CA GLU A 37 7.75 4.27 -41.92
C GLU A 37 7.84 3.59 -40.56
N SER A 38 8.85 2.79 -40.47
CA SER A 38 9.14 1.75 -39.50
C SER A 38 8.92 2.11 -38.03
N LYS A 39 8.52 1.08 -37.28
CA LYS A 39 8.50 1.02 -35.79
C LYS A 39 9.75 1.63 -35.12
N GLU A 40 10.88 1.72 -35.85
CA GLU A 40 12.13 2.31 -35.35
C GLU A 40 12.06 3.83 -35.16
N LYS A 41 11.50 4.59 -36.13
CA LYS A 41 11.34 6.05 -36.00
C LYS A 41 10.37 6.41 -34.87
N PHE A 42 9.28 5.63 -34.75
CA PHE A 42 8.33 5.78 -33.63
C PHE A 42 9.01 5.56 -32.26
N SER A 43 9.81 4.50 -32.14
CA SER A 43 10.49 4.17 -30.88
C SER A 43 11.54 5.21 -30.46
N MET A 44 12.05 6.01 -31.40
CA MET A 44 12.98 7.10 -31.12
C MET A 44 12.30 8.36 -30.57
N LEU A 45 11.07 8.66 -31.00
CA LEU A 45 10.38 9.91 -30.69
C LEU A 45 9.29 9.77 -29.64
N PHE A 46 8.67 8.60 -29.56
CA PHE A 46 7.56 8.32 -28.65
C PHE A 46 7.78 7.02 -27.87
N LYS A 47 7.19 6.97 -26.68
CA LYS A 47 7.13 5.76 -25.84
C LYS A 47 5.68 5.45 -25.52
N ASN A 48 5.32 4.18 -25.64
CA ASN A 48 4.00 3.69 -25.26
C ASN A 48 4.03 3.12 -23.84
N VAL A 49 3.13 3.58 -22.97
CA VAL A 49 2.97 3.12 -21.60
C VAL A 49 1.49 2.96 -21.32
N ASN A 50 1.03 1.76 -21.02
CA ASN A 50 -0.37 1.45 -20.71
C ASN A 50 -1.33 1.97 -21.80
N ASP A 51 -1.02 1.66 -23.07
CA ASP A 51 -1.79 2.07 -24.26
C ASP A 51 -1.89 3.59 -24.52
N LYS A 52 -1.06 4.38 -23.86
CA LYS A 52 -0.93 5.83 -24.06
C LYS A 52 0.43 6.19 -24.64
N CYS A 53 0.42 7.09 -25.63
CA CYS A 53 1.64 7.57 -26.29
C CYS A 53 2.19 8.82 -25.60
N TYR A 54 3.49 8.87 -25.39
CA TYR A 54 4.19 10.00 -24.79
C TYR A 54 5.39 10.38 -25.68
N CYS A 55 5.56 11.67 -25.99
CA CYS A 55 6.80 12.10 -26.61
C CYS A 55 7.99 11.89 -25.63
N LEU A 56 9.19 11.77 -26.13
CA LEU A 56 10.36 11.44 -25.33
C LEU A 56 10.58 12.41 -24.16
N ASN A 57 10.30 13.70 -24.36
CA ASN A 57 10.44 14.72 -23.30
C ASN A 57 9.41 14.50 -22.19
N CYS A 58 8.12 14.34 -22.52
CA CYS A 58 7.07 14.07 -21.52
C CYS A 58 7.24 12.72 -20.84
N TYR A 59 7.72 11.71 -21.57
CA TYR A 59 8.05 10.40 -21.01
C TYR A 59 9.18 10.50 -19.97
N ASN A 60 10.24 11.27 -20.28
CA ASN A 60 11.34 11.47 -19.33
C ASN A 60 10.91 12.28 -18.10
N GLN A 61 10.04 13.29 -18.27
CA GLN A 61 9.43 14.01 -17.14
C GLN A 61 8.51 13.10 -16.30
N TYR A 62 7.69 12.28 -16.95
CA TYR A 62 6.86 11.27 -16.29
C TYR A 62 7.74 10.30 -15.49
N LEU A 63 8.83 9.80 -16.08
CA LEU A 63 9.79 8.95 -15.37
C LEU A 63 10.46 9.66 -14.18
N ALA A 64 10.77 10.94 -14.31
CA ALA A 64 11.36 11.71 -13.21
C ALA A 64 10.37 11.89 -12.05
N LEU A 65 9.10 12.17 -12.35
CA LEU A 65 8.03 12.31 -11.36
C LEU A 65 7.66 10.96 -10.71
N THR A 66 7.60 9.89 -11.50
CA THR A 66 7.32 8.54 -10.97
C THR A 66 8.48 8.00 -10.15
N LYS A 67 9.73 8.38 -10.49
CA LYS A 67 10.90 8.05 -9.67
C LYS A 67 10.94 8.78 -8.33
N SER A 68 10.37 9.99 -8.24
CA SER A 68 10.25 10.71 -6.97
C SER A 68 9.14 10.15 -6.05
N ASN A 69 8.13 9.48 -6.63
CA ASN A 69 7.01 8.88 -5.88
C ASN A 69 7.12 7.35 -5.70
N ASN A 70 7.89 6.68 -6.55
CA ASN A 70 8.27 5.29 -6.40
C ASN A 70 9.73 5.24 -5.99
N VAL A 71 9.99 5.02 -4.71
CA VAL A 71 11.25 4.44 -4.27
C VAL A 71 11.22 2.96 -4.70
N GLU A 72 11.18 2.73 -6.02
CA GLU A 72 11.61 1.44 -6.54
C GLU A 72 13.11 1.39 -6.31
N SER A 73 13.54 0.60 -5.34
CA SER A 73 14.94 0.25 -5.17
C SER A 73 15.45 -0.30 -6.51
N LYS A 74 16.25 0.50 -7.22
CA LYS A 74 17.11 0.01 -8.30
C LYS A 74 18.18 -0.86 -7.65
N ASP A 75 17.84 -2.11 -7.30
CA ASP A 75 18.83 -3.09 -6.89
C ASP A 75 18.21 -4.49 -6.90
N GLU A 76 17.92 -5.02 -8.08
CA GLU A 76 17.77 -6.47 -8.24
C GLU A 76 19.07 -7.22 -7.91
N ASN A 77 20.20 -6.53 -7.82
CA ASN A 77 21.51 -7.08 -7.44
C ASN A 77 21.92 -6.77 -5.99
N ASN A 78 21.22 -5.90 -5.25
CA ASN A 78 21.55 -5.64 -3.86
C ASN A 78 20.69 -6.54 -2.96
N LYS A 79 21.31 -7.58 -2.42
CA LYS A 79 20.65 -8.57 -1.52
C LYS A 79 20.13 -7.96 -0.20
N ARG A 80 20.39 -6.66 0.06
CA ARG A 80 19.97 -6.00 1.30
C ARG A 80 18.64 -5.29 1.10
N PRO A 81 17.55 -5.68 1.82
CA PRO A 81 16.29 -4.96 1.78
C PRO A 81 16.43 -3.55 2.36
N ASN A 82 15.64 -2.59 1.89
CA ASN A 82 15.53 -1.29 2.56
C ASN A 82 14.92 -1.46 3.98
N LYS A 83 15.06 -0.43 4.82
CA LYS A 83 14.61 -0.50 6.23
C LYS A 83 13.14 -0.86 6.37
N SER A 84 12.25 -0.26 5.60
CA SER A 84 10.82 -0.56 5.68
C SER A 84 10.51 -2.00 5.30
N GLN A 85 11.13 -2.50 4.23
CA GLN A 85 10.99 -3.89 3.82
C GLN A 85 11.59 -4.86 4.86
N TYR A 86 12.72 -4.49 5.45
CA TYR A 86 13.35 -5.26 6.52
C TYR A 86 12.39 -5.40 7.72
N TYR A 87 11.81 -4.31 8.21
CA TYR A 87 10.88 -4.34 9.32
C TYR A 87 9.56 -5.02 8.98
N LEU A 88 9.05 -4.89 7.76
CA LEU A 88 7.88 -5.66 7.30
C LEU A 88 8.16 -7.16 7.25
N ASN A 89 9.37 -7.57 6.86
CA ASN A 89 9.77 -8.98 6.89
C ASN A 89 9.82 -9.51 8.33
N ILE A 90 10.28 -8.73 9.30
CA ILE A 90 10.22 -9.10 10.72
C ILE A 90 8.75 -9.20 11.18
N ALA A 91 7.90 -8.22 10.84
CA ALA A 91 6.47 -8.28 11.15
C ALA A 91 5.79 -9.53 10.55
N LYS A 92 6.22 -9.97 9.35
CA LYS A 92 5.78 -11.23 8.74
C LYS A 92 6.18 -12.44 9.58
N VAL A 93 7.41 -12.48 10.08
CA VAL A 93 7.86 -13.56 10.98
C VAL A 93 7.05 -13.52 12.28
N VAL A 94 6.78 -12.35 12.85
CA VAL A 94 5.91 -12.20 14.02
C VAL A 94 4.50 -12.73 13.74
N ALA A 95 3.94 -12.46 12.55
CA ALA A 95 2.62 -12.94 12.13
C ALA A 95 2.54 -14.48 12.10
N SER A 96 3.64 -15.18 11.82
CA SER A 96 3.65 -16.65 11.79
C SER A 96 3.35 -17.27 13.15
N ARG A 97 3.48 -16.53 14.26
CA ARG A 97 3.11 -16.96 15.62
C ARG A 97 1.61 -16.84 15.91
N SER A 98 0.83 -16.25 15.01
CA SER A 98 -0.61 -16.11 15.20
C SER A 98 -1.30 -17.45 15.40
N THR A 99 -2.28 -17.46 16.29
CA THR A 99 -3.11 -18.62 16.62
C THR A 99 -4.51 -18.54 15.99
N CYS A 100 -4.70 -17.66 15.01
CA CYS A 100 -5.96 -17.49 14.30
C CYS A 100 -6.07 -18.46 13.12
N LEU A 101 -7.23 -19.11 12.95
CA LEU A 101 -7.51 -20.04 11.85
C LEU A 101 -7.74 -19.37 10.51
N ARG A 102 -8.00 -18.04 10.48
CA ARG A 102 -8.38 -17.31 9.26
C ARG A 102 -7.29 -16.42 8.73
N ARG A 103 -6.69 -15.61 9.59
CA ARG A 103 -5.74 -14.55 9.21
C ARG A 103 -4.68 -14.38 10.27
N LYS A 104 -3.44 -14.39 9.84
CA LYS A 104 -2.28 -14.17 10.67
C LYS A 104 -1.85 -12.71 10.54
N TYR A 105 -1.79 -11.98 11.64
CA TYR A 105 -1.29 -10.62 11.70
C TYR A 105 -0.09 -10.55 12.64
N GLY A 106 0.91 -9.78 12.26
CA GLY A 106 2.05 -9.45 13.09
C GLY A 106 2.34 -7.96 13.01
N ALA A 107 2.60 -7.37 14.15
CA ALA A 107 2.97 -5.96 14.29
C ALA A 107 4.28 -5.82 15.04
N ILE A 108 5.08 -4.82 14.65
CA ILE A 108 6.24 -4.37 15.41
C ILE A 108 6.22 -2.85 15.51
N ILE A 109 6.66 -2.32 16.62
CA ILE A 109 6.89 -0.88 16.82
C ILE A 109 8.38 -0.62 16.78
N VAL A 110 8.80 0.35 15.98
CA VAL A 110 10.20 0.72 15.78
C VAL A 110 10.39 2.20 16.08
N LYS A 111 11.40 2.54 16.87
CA LYS A 111 11.83 3.90 17.15
C LYS A 111 13.35 3.96 17.09
N ASP A 112 13.90 5.00 16.47
CA ASP A 112 15.35 5.22 16.37
C ASP A 112 16.11 3.97 15.89
N ASP A 113 15.53 3.32 14.84
CA ASP A 113 16.04 2.10 14.20
C ASP A 113 16.09 0.86 15.15
N SER A 114 15.38 0.90 16.27
CA SER A 114 15.30 -0.19 17.26
C SER A 114 13.88 -0.70 17.40
N ILE A 115 13.71 -2.02 17.45
CA ILE A 115 12.40 -2.64 17.73
C ILE A 115 12.10 -2.50 19.20
N ILE A 116 11.02 -1.78 19.54
CA ILE A 116 10.57 -1.56 20.91
C ILE A 116 9.71 -2.72 21.39
N SER A 117 8.79 -3.17 20.53
CA SER A 117 7.87 -4.25 20.86
C SER A 117 7.41 -5.02 19.64
N THR A 118 6.85 -6.19 19.88
CA THR A 118 6.22 -7.05 18.88
C THR A 118 4.87 -7.54 19.38
N GLY A 119 3.95 -7.81 18.46
CA GLY A 119 2.65 -8.38 18.78
C GLY A 119 2.10 -9.17 17.60
N TYR A 120 1.43 -10.27 17.86
CA TYR A 120 0.67 -11.04 16.87
C TYR A 120 -0.75 -11.24 17.37
N ASN A 121 -1.68 -11.51 16.46
CA ASN A 121 -3.06 -11.74 16.84
C ASN A 121 -3.24 -13.16 17.41
N GLY A 122 -3.93 -13.22 18.56
CA GLY A 122 -4.15 -14.47 19.28
C GLY A 122 -5.04 -14.28 20.49
N SER A 123 -5.48 -15.38 21.07
CA SER A 123 -6.31 -15.35 22.29
C SER A 123 -5.57 -14.71 23.46
N PRO A 124 -6.28 -14.15 24.45
CA PRO A 124 -5.67 -13.64 25.68
C PRO A 124 -4.77 -14.68 26.34
N ARG A 125 -3.68 -14.22 26.97
CA ARG A 125 -2.72 -15.10 27.65
C ARG A 125 -3.41 -15.98 28.69
N GLY A 126 -3.06 -17.27 28.68
CA GLY A 126 -3.65 -18.26 29.58
C GLY A 126 -4.99 -18.85 29.12
N THR A 127 -5.57 -18.34 28.02
CA THR A 127 -6.81 -18.91 27.45
C THR A 127 -6.50 -19.82 26.24
N LYS A 128 -7.43 -20.74 25.93
CA LYS A 128 -7.32 -21.60 24.73
C LYS A 128 -7.31 -20.77 23.45
N ASN A 129 -6.47 -21.10 22.51
CA ASN A 129 -6.40 -20.45 21.21
C ASN A 129 -7.46 -20.99 20.25
N CYS A 130 -7.73 -20.27 19.16
CA CYS A 130 -8.63 -20.75 18.11
C CYS A 130 -8.12 -22.06 17.48
N ILE A 131 -6.79 -22.20 17.31
CA ILE A 131 -6.19 -23.46 16.80
C ILE A 131 -6.38 -24.62 17.77
N ASP A 132 -6.36 -24.39 19.08
CA ASP A 132 -6.55 -25.44 20.10
C ASP A 132 -8.01 -25.93 20.12
N LEU A 133 -8.94 -25.01 19.81
CA LEU A 133 -10.38 -25.28 19.75
C LEU A 133 -10.81 -25.80 18.38
N ASN A 134 -9.96 -25.67 17.36
CA ASN A 134 -10.28 -25.88 15.95
C ASN A 134 -11.62 -25.20 15.54
N GLU A 135 -11.89 -24.02 16.12
CA GLU A 135 -13.14 -23.28 15.91
C GLU A 135 -12.87 -21.79 15.80
N CYS A 136 -13.43 -21.16 14.75
CA CYS A 136 -13.51 -19.71 14.65
C CYS A 136 -14.89 -19.22 15.09
N ARG A 137 -14.98 -18.57 16.25
CA ARG A 137 -16.25 -18.03 16.78
C ARG A 137 -16.95 -17.09 15.80
N ARG A 138 -16.20 -16.28 15.06
CA ARG A 138 -16.78 -15.33 14.08
C ARG A 138 -17.42 -16.05 12.89
N GLU A 139 -16.83 -17.16 12.43
CA GLU A 139 -17.43 -17.99 11.38
C GLU A 139 -18.65 -18.72 11.89
N LYS A 140 -18.57 -19.31 13.06
CA LYS A 140 -19.71 -19.98 13.70
C LYS A 140 -20.94 -19.06 13.90
N LEU A 141 -20.69 -17.77 14.13
CA LEU A 141 -21.75 -16.76 14.31
C LEU A 141 -22.04 -16.00 13.01
N ASN A 142 -21.46 -16.36 11.87
CA ASN A 142 -21.61 -15.70 10.57
C ASN A 142 -21.39 -14.18 10.63
N ILE A 143 -20.39 -13.73 11.44
CA ILE A 143 -20.09 -12.30 11.61
C ILE A 143 -19.34 -11.76 10.41
N PRO A 144 -19.85 -10.76 9.68
CA PRO A 144 -19.19 -10.16 8.54
C PRO A 144 -17.84 -9.51 8.90
N ARG A 145 -16.99 -9.33 7.88
CA ARG A 145 -15.73 -8.59 8.03
C ARG A 145 -16.01 -7.15 8.47
N GLY A 146 -15.24 -6.64 9.42
CA GLY A 146 -15.33 -5.25 9.90
C GLY A 146 -16.32 -5.03 11.04
N GLN A 147 -17.10 -6.04 11.44
CA GLN A 147 -18.14 -5.90 12.47
C GLN A 147 -17.83 -6.75 13.70
N CYS A 148 -18.38 -6.34 14.85
CA CYS A 148 -18.42 -7.09 16.12
C CYS A 148 -17.05 -7.73 16.47
N TYR A 149 -15.99 -6.93 16.50
CA TYR A 149 -14.65 -7.44 16.85
C TYR A 149 -14.56 -7.96 18.28
N GLU A 150 -15.40 -7.46 19.19
CA GLU A 150 -15.54 -7.94 20.58
C GLU A 150 -15.97 -9.41 20.65
N MET A 151 -16.65 -9.90 19.61
CA MET A 151 -17.04 -11.32 19.50
C MET A 151 -15.87 -12.20 19.01
N CYS A 152 -14.77 -11.60 18.58
CA CYS A 152 -13.56 -12.33 18.23
C CYS A 152 -12.82 -12.75 19.50
N ARG A 153 -12.34 -14.00 19.51
CA ARG A 153 -11.52 -14.50 20.61
C ARG A 153 -10.12 -13.86 20.61
N SER A 154 -9.64 -13.46 19.43
CA SER A 154 -8.29 -12.89 19.28
C SER A 154 -8.22 -11.42 19.64
N ILE A 155 -7.20 -11.04 20.38
CA ILE A 155 -6.67 -9.67 20.47
C ILE A 155 -5.90 -9.40 19.19
N HIS A 156 -5.98 -8.18 18.66
CA HIS A 156 -5.30 -7.81 17.42
C HIS A 156 -3.77 -7.66 17.63
N ALA A 157 -3.02 -7.81 16.53
CA ALA A 157 -1.55 -7.72 16.58
C ALA A 157 -1.08 -6.35 17.05
N GLU A 158 -1.71 -5.27 16.56
CA GLU A 158 -1.42 -3.89 16.97
C GLU A 158 -1.68 -3.69 18.47
N GLN A 159 -2.79 -4.21 18.98
CA GLN A 159 -3.14 -4.12 20.40
C GLN A 159 -2.09 -4.83 21.27
N ASN A 160 -1.73 -6.08 20.92
CA ASN A 160 -0.70 -6.82 21.63
C ASN A 160 0.66 -6.12 21.57
N CYS A 161 0.99 -5.51 20.43
CA CYS A 161 2.21 -4.76 20.26
C CYS A 161 2.25 -3.50 21.16
N ILE A 162 1.16 -2.75 21.21
CA ILE A 162 1.01 -1.55 22.07
C ILE A 162 1.03 -1.93 23.55
N ILE A 163 0.36 -3.00 23.97
CA ILE A 163 0.33 -3.45 25.37
C ILE A 163 1.73 -3.86 25.86
N ASN A 164 2.57 -4.36 24.96
CA ASN A 164 3.92 -4.81 25.30
C ASN A 164 4.95 -3.67 25.39
N ALA A 165 4.59 -2.40 25.13
CA ALA A 165 5.50 -1.25 25.12
C ALA A 165 5.08 -0.19 26.13
N LYS A 166 6.05 0.64 26.55
CA LYS A 166 5.74 1.86 27.32
C LYS A 166 5.31 2.96 26.38
N ARG A 167 4.30 3.77 26.77
CA ARG A 167 3.82 4.88 25.95
C ARG A 167 4.93 5.89 25.62
N SER A 168 5.82 6.20 26.58
CA SER A 168 6.95 7.10 26.35
C SER A 168 7.85 6.68 25.19
N ASP A 169 7.99 5.37 24.99
CA ASP A 169 8.87 4.81 23.97
C ASP A 169 8.16 4.76 22.60
N MET A 170 6.82 4.73 22.60
CA MET A 170 6.00 4.70 21.39
C MET A 170 5.81 6.08 20.73
N ILE A 171 5.91 7.18 21.48
CA ILE A 171 5.74 8.54 20.94
C ILE A 171 6.77 8.79 19.84
N GLY A 172 6.30 9.17 18.63
CA GLY A 172 7.16 9.42 17.47
C GLY A 172 7.67 8.15 16.76
N SER A 173 7.21 6.97 17.17
CA SER A 173 7.61 5.69 16.57
C SER A 173 6.84 5.37 15.28
N THR A 174 7.28 4.30 14.62
CA THR A 174 6.62 3.72 13.43
C THR A 174 6.14 2.31 13.75
N LEU A 175 4.87 2.02 13.43
CA LEU A 175 4.29 0.69 13.50
C LEU A 175 4.35 0.03 12.13
N TYR A 176 4.90 -1.16 12.06
CA TYR A 176 4.89 -2.03 10.87
C TYR A 176 3.89 -3.15 11.10
N LEU A 177 2.90 -3.27 10.22
CA LEU A 177 1.88 -4.31 10.30
C LEU A 177 1.95 -5.20 9.07
N TYR A 178 2.00 -6.49 9.27
CA TYR A 178 1.90 -7.50 8.22
C TYR A 178 0.68 -8.39 8.46
N GLY A 179 -0.04 -8.70 7.39
CA GLY A 179 -1.19 -9.59 7.43
C GLY A 179 -1.16 -10.61 6.29
N MET A 180 -1.42 -11.87 6.61
CA MET A 180 -1.49 -12.96 5.63
C MET A 180 -2.66 -13.91 5.93
N ASN A 181 -3.15 -14.56 4.90
CA ASN A 181 -4.16 -15.59 5.03
C ASN A 181 -3.58 -16.83 5.73
N ALA A 182 -4.35 -17.49 6.57
CA ALA A 182 -3.84 -18.63 7.34
C ALA A 182 -3.64 -19.89 6.49
N ASN A 183 -4.37 -19.99 5.36
CA ASN A 183 -4.39 -21.21 4.53
C ASN A 183 -3.14 -21.33 3.64
N ASP A 184 -2.66 -20.22 3.09
CA ASP A 184 -1.65 -20.19 2.02
C ASP A 184 -0.54 -19.19 2.25
N ASP A 185 -0.56 -18.49 3.39
CA ASP A 185 0.35 -17.39 3.75
C ASP A 185 0.41 -16.26 2.71
N SER A 186 -0.59 -16.16 1.81
CA SER A 186 -0.71 -15.06 0.87
C SER A 186 -0.98 -13.74 1.58
N LEU A 187 -0.44 -12.64 1.05
CA LEU A 187 -0.66 -11.30 1.57
C LEU A 187 -2.15 -10.95 1.52
N ILE A 188 -2.66 -10.35 2.59
CA ILE A 188 -4.04 -9.84 2.63
C ILE A 188 -4.13 -8.59 1.76
N GLU A 189 -5.01 -8.63 0.75
CA GLU A 189 -5.32 -7.48 -0.08
C GLU A 189 -5.97 -6.35 0.73
N ASN A 190 -5.63 -5.10 0.39
CA ASN A 190 -6.14 -3.90 1.05
C ASN A 190 -5.97 -3.98 2.58
N LEU A 191 -4.77 -4.38 3.01
CA LEU A 191 -4.43 -4.42 4.42
C LEU A 191 -4.54 -3.04 5.03
N ASP A 192 -5.24 -2.93 6.16
CA ASP A 192 -5.35 -1.72 6.97
C ASP A 192 -5.60 -2.08 8.45
N SER A 193 -5.31 -1.15 9.35
CA SER A 193 -5.69 -1.27 10.75
C SER A 193 -7.19 -1.01 10.93
N CYS A 194 -7.86 -1.81 11.76
CA CYS A 194 -9.26 -1.58 12.07
C CYS A 194 -9.44 -0.31 12.90
N GLN A 195 -10.69 0.19 13.00
CA GLN A 195 -11.02 1.43 13.70
C GLN A 195 -10.57 1.44 15.18
N LEU A 196 -10.73 0.30 15.87
CA LEU A 196 -10.25 0.17 17.25
C LEU A 196 -8.73 0.36 17.34
N CYS A 197 -7.98 -0.30 16.44
CA CYS A 197 -6.54 -0.22 16.42
C CYS A 197 -6.06 1.19 16.02
N LYS A 198 -6.72 1.86 15.06
CA LYS A 198 -6.40 3.25 14.69
C LYS A 198 -6.50 4.18 15.91
N LYS A 199 -7.57 4.09 16.70
CA LYS A 199 -7.74 4.88 17.93
C LYS A 199 -6.63 4.60 18.94
N MET A 200 -6.24 3.34 19.11
CA MET A 200 -5.15 2.96 20.01
C MET A 200 -3.79 3.47 19.51
N ILE A 201 -3.52 3.37 18.22
CA ILE A 201 -2.29 3.85 17.57
C ILE A 201 -2.14 5.36 17.77
N ILE A 202 -3.21 6.14 17.56
CA ILE A 202 -3.24 7.60 17.81
C ILE A 202 -2.90 7.88 19.28
N ASN A 203 -3.59 7.23 20.23
CA ASN A 203 -3.38 7.47 21.65
C ASN A 203 -2.01 7.00 22.16
N ALA A 204 -1.42 6.00 21.51
CA ALA A 204 -0.06 5.57 21.79
C ALA A 204 1.00 6.60 21.38
N GLY A 205 0.65 7.54 20.49
CA GLY A 205 1.57 8.55 19.95
C GLY A 205 2.46 8.03 18.83
N ILE A 206 2.05 6.93 18.17
CA ILE A 206 2.72 6.39 17.00
C ILE A 206 2.50 7.36 15.83
N GLU A 207 3.57 7.72 15.12
CA GLU A 207 3.54 8.74 14.07
C GLU A 207 3.21 8.16 12.69
N LYS A 208 3.70 6.96 12.39
CA LYS A 208 3.56 6.33 11.07
C LYS A 208 3.12 4.88 11.19
N VAL A 209 2.35 4.44 10.20
CA VAL A 209 2.01 3.03 10.00
C VAL A 209 2.49 2.60 8.61
N VAL A 210 3.22 1.50 8.54
CA VAL A 210 3.75 0.93 7.30
C VAL A 210 3.08 -0.41 7.05
N LEU A 211 2.50 -0.57 5.86
CA LEU A 211 1.73 -1.74 5.44
C LEU A 211 2.24 -2.26 4.10
N PRO A 212 2.39 -3.58 3.90
CA PRO A 212 2.71 -4.12 2.60
C PRO A 212 1.51 -3.99 1.64
N GLU A 213 1.78 -3.71 0.37
CA GLU A 213 0.76 -3.68 -0.71
C GLU A 213 0.94 -4.84 -1.68
N ALA A 214 2.18 -5.18 -2.01
CA ALA A 214 2.56 -6.30 -2.86
C ALA A 214 3.98 -6.76 -2.52
N LYS A 215 4.50 -7.74 -3.26
CA LYS A 215 5.90 -8.15 -3.11
C LYS A 215 6.81 -6.94 -3.32
N ASN A 216 7.61 -6.60 -2.31
CA ASN A 216 8.53 -5.46 -2.28
C ASN A 216 7.89 -4.06 -2.44
N LYS A 217 6.55 -3.94 -2.32
CA LYS A 217 5.84 -2.66 -2.29
C LYS A 217 5.14 -2.48 -0.94
N TYR A 218 5.15 -1.25 -0.45
CA TYR A 218 4.51 -0.90 0.81
C TYR A 218 3.99 0.54 0.75
N LYS A 219 2.96 0.81 1.55
CA LYS A 219 2.47 2.17 1.80
C LYS A 219 2.87 2.63 3.19
N VAL A 220 3.10 3.93 3.31
CA VAL A 220 3.33 4.61 4.59
C VAL A 220 2.16 5.53 4.84
N ILE A 221 1.53 5.39 5.99
CA ILE A 221 0.41 6.22 6.43
C ILE A 221 0.91 7.11 7.56
N ASP A 222 0.76 8.40 7.42
CA ASP A 222 0.95 9.37 8.50
C ASP A 222 -0.28 9.32 9.40
N VAL A 223 -0.10 8.99 10.67
CA VAL A 223 -1.19 8.87 11.65
C VAL A 223 -1.91 10.20 11.87
N LYS A 224 -1.21 11.33 11.66
CA LYS A 224 -1.80 12.66 11.69
C LYS A 224 -2.96 12.79 10.69
N SER A 225 -2.88 12.13 9.54
CA SER A 225 -3.96 12.13 8.55
C SER A 225 -5.28 11.57 9.09
N TRP A 226 -5.22 10.64 10.03
CA TRP A 226 -6.41 10.11 10.70
C TRP A 226 -6.98 11.08 11.75
N VAL A 227 -6.14 11.90 12.36
CA VAL A 227 -6.56 12.95 13.32
C VAL A 227 -7.18 14.12 12.58
N ASP A 228 -6.56 14.57 11.49
CA ASP A 228 -7.02 15.71 10.68
C ASP A 228 -8.34 15.37 9.93
N ASN A 229 -8.57 14.09 9.64
CA ASN A 229 -9.81 13.60 9.03
C ASN A 229 -10.44 12.51 9.90
N ASP A 230 -11.03 12.93 11.03
CA ASP A 230 -11.59 12.03 12.05
C ASP A 230 -12.83 11.26 11.58
N GLU A 231 -13.50 11.68 10.48
CA GLU A 231 -14.55 10.89 9.84
C GLU A 231 -14.08 9.49 9.44
N THR A 232 -12.79 9.31 9.18
CA THR A 232 -12.20 8.00 8.92
C THR A 232 -12.22 7.08 10.13
N LEU A 233 -12.44 7.62 11.33
CA LEU A 233 -12.56 6.88 12.59
C LEU A 233 -13.99 6.50 12.92
N THR A 234 -14.97 7.03 12.18
CA THR A 234 -16.39 6.78 12.34
C THR A 234 -16.95 6.11 11.08
N ASN A 235 -16.84 4.80 10.99
CA ASN A 235 -17.49 4.06 9.89
C ASN A 235 -18.94 3.71 10.23
N LYS A 236 -19.80 3.61 9.19
CA LYS A 236 -21.20 3.13 9.29
C LYS A 236 -21.33 1.73 9.94
N PHE A 237 -20.23 1.04 10.13
CA PHE A 237 -20.14 -0.29 10.74
C PHE A 237 -19.33 -0.25 12.06
N GLY A 238 -19.38 0.87 12.77
CA GLY A 238 -18.96 0.91 14.16
C GLY A 238 -19.94 0.10 15.02
N TYR A 239 -19.44 -0.61 16.03
CA TYR A 239 -20.13 -1.47 16.99
C TYR A 239 -21.63 -1.58 16.88
#